data_ff17e46db3fbf57b7cdb56327c659f2c
#
_entry.id   ff17e46db3fbf57b7cdb56327c659f2c
#
_cell.length_a   1.000
_cell.length_b   1.000
_cell.length_c   1.000
_cell.angle_alpha   90.00
_cell.angle_beta   90.00
_cell.angle_gamma   90.00
#
_symmetry.space_group_name_H-M   'P 1'
#
loop_
_entity.id
_entity.type
_entity.pdbx_description
1 polymer ?
#
loop_
_entity_poly.entity_id
_entity_poly.type
_entity_poly.pdbx_seq_one_letter_code
_entity_poly.pdbx_strand_id
1 'polypeptide(L)'
;MSALPFLHDRHFSPRLSLVCLVCLLLLPACPAPGSDLDGTAHNHHAQIRVGDAYSNVYGVMAYGDSARARYGTVVNDGGQAVQTFGGWCYGGVADTAYNSIVVNGGRISDNAYGGSALATMFARSNSNTVLQTGGDVSHIVGGNADSGRDKALADSNLVIIKGGTTGTVVGGHASGLLDGSARYNLVSISGGSITSVVGGNATTTQG
;
A
#
# COMPACT_ATOMS: atom_id res chain seq x y z
N MET A 1 -19.89 -48.55 12.93
CA MET A 1 -20.80 -47.40 12.94
C MET A 1 -20.07 -46.25 13.61
N SER A 2 -19.49 -45.37 12.81
CA SER A 2 -18.68 -44.26 13.28
C SER A 2 -19.38 -42.96 12.88
N ALA A 3 -19.73 -42.16 13.85
CA ALA A 3 -20.42 -40.88 13.68
C ALA A 3 -19.40 -39.79 13.34
N LEU A 4 -19.63 -39.07 12.25
CA LEU A 4 -18.91 -37.86 11.85
C LEU A 4 -19.33 -36.67 12.75
N PRO A 5 -18.41 -35.80 13.19
CA PRO A 5 -18.77 -34.60 13.92
C PRO A 5 -19.22 -33.49 12.96
N PHE A 6 -20.26 -32.80 13.38
CA PHE A 6 -20.90 -31.63 12.80
C PHE A 6 -19.89 -30.50 12.48
N LEU A 7 -19.92 -30.03 11.25
CA LEU A 7 -19.35 -28.76 10.84
C LEU A 7 -20.13 -27.61 11.48
N HIS A 8 -19.47 -26.86 12.32
CA HIS A 8 -19.99 -25.65 12.96
C HIS A 8 -20.05 -24.51 11.94
N ASP A 9 -21.27 -24.11 11.61
CA ASP A 9 -21.61 -22.98 10.76
C ASP A 9 -20.93 -21.71 11.30
N ARG A 10 -19.89 -21.21 10.63
CA ARG A 10 -19.38 -19.88 10.89
C ARG A 10 -20.30 -18.89 10.20
N HIS A 11 -21.09 -18.19 10.98
CA HIS A 11 -21.85 -17.03 10.55
C HIS A 11 -20.89 -16.01 9.86
N PHE A 12 -20.91 -16.02 8.55
CA PHE A 12 -20.34 -14.93 7.75
C PHE A 12 -21.15 -13.67 8.03
N SER A 13 -20.52 -12.68 8.66
CA SER A 13 -21.15 -11.39 8.90
C SER A 13 -21.52 -10.76 7.55
N PRO A 14 -22.78 -10.39 7.28
CA PRO A 14 -23.20 -9.81 6.01
C PRO A 14 -22.58 -8.43 5.70
N ARG A 15 -21.83 -7.86 6.65
CA ARG A 15 -21.11 -6.59 6.48
C ARG A 15 -19.84 -6.70 5.63
N LEU A 16 -19.28 -7.91 5.45
CA LEU A 16 -18.11 -8.15 4.60
C LEU A 16 -18.42 -8.00 3.11
N SER A 17 -19.67 -8.31 2.72
CA SER A 17 -20.10 -8.28 1.31
C SER A 17 -20.28 -6.88 0.75
N LEU A 18 -20.64 -5.88 1.56
CA LEU A 18 -21.07 -4.58 1.02
C LEU A 18 -19.87 -3.68 0.67
N VAL A 19 -18.80 -3.71 1.46
CA VAL A 19 -17.60 -2.89 1.19
C VAL A 19 -16.78 -3.48 0.04
N CYS A 20 -16.64 -4.82 -0.02
CA CYS A 20 -16.04 -5.49 -1.20
C CYS A 20 -16.90 -5.32 -2.46
N LEU A 21 -18.24 -5.34 -2.33
CA LEU A 21 -19.13 -5.17 -3.47
C LEU A 21 -19.16 -3.73 -3.98
N VAL A 22 -19.04 -2.72 -3.11
CA VAL A 22 -18.95 -1.31 -3.52
C VAL A 22 -17.60 -1.01 -4.17
N CYS A 23 -16.50 -1.60 -3.70
CA CYS A 23 -15.22 -1.54 -4.41
C CYS A 23 -15.25 -2.27 -5.76
N LEU A 24 -16.00 -3.38 -5.86
CA LEU A 24 -16.13 -4.14 -7.10
C LEU A 24 -17.10 -3.50 -8.10
N LEU A 25 -18.12 -2.76 -7.63
CA LEU A 25 -19.12 -2.08 -8.48
C LEU A 25 -18.68 -0.70 -8.95
N LEU A 26 -17.66 -0.10 -8.32
CA LEU A 26 -17.04 1.16 -8.76
C LEU A 26 -15.78 0.98 -9.60
N LEU A 27 -15.35 -0.26 -9.81
CA LEU A 27 -14.34 -0.54 -10.82
C LEU A 27 -14.99 -0.35 -12.19
N PRO A 28 -14.48 0.51 -13.06
CA PRO A 28 -14.81 0.42 -14.47
C PRO A 28 -14.51 -1.01 -14.91
N ALA A 29 -15.42 -1.61 -15.68
CA ALA A 29 -15.31 -3.00 -16.14
C ALA A 29 -13.86 -3.28 -16.54
N CYS A 30 -13.28 -4.35 -15.96
CA CYS A 30 -11.92 -4.75 -16.26
C CYS A 30 -11.77 -4.81 -17.78
N PRO A 31 -10.93 -4.00 -18.43
CA PRO A 31 -10.81 -4.00 -19.87
C PRO A 31 -10.31 -5.35 -20.34
N ALA A 32 -10.84 -5.81 -21.45
CA ALA A 32 -10.39 -7.04 -22.09
C ALA A 32 -8.88 -6.96 -22.38
N PRO A 33 -8.12 -8.07 -22.26
CA PRO A 33 -6.69 -8.07 -22.57
C PRO A 33 -6.49 -7.60 -24.01
N GLY A 34 -5.79 -6.48 -24.19
CA GLY A 34 -5.45 -5.90 -25.50
C GLY A 34 -6.03 -4.52 -25.80
N SER A 35 -6.77 -3.89 -24.88
CA SER A 35 -7.12 -2.47 -25.03
C SER A 35 -6.07 -1.59 -24.37
N ASP A 36 -5.53 -0.61 -25.09
CA ASP A 36 -4.68 0.48 -24.58
C ASP A 36 -5.48 1.36 -23.61
N LEU A 37 -5.66 0.91 -22.39
CA LEU A 37 -6.30 1.69 -21.35
C LEU A 37 -5.23 2.22 -20.43
N ASP A 38 -5.01 3.50 -20.53
CA ASP A 38 -4.27 4.30 -19.55
C ASP A 38 -5.05 4.24 -18.21
N GLY A 39 -4.70 3.24 -17.38
CA GLY A 39 -5.36 2.97 -16.11
C GLY A 39 -5.05 4.06 -15.09
N THR A 40 -5.87 5.11 -15.04
CA THR A 40 -5.71 6.21 -14.08
C THR A 40 -6.83 6.21 -13.06
N ALA A 41 -6.48 6.19 -11.77
CA ALA A 41 -7.43 6.26 -10.66
C ALA A 41 -7.02 7.34 -9.64
N HIS A 42 -8.01 8.10 -9.16
CA HIS A 42 -7.79 9.24 -8.27
C HIS A 42 -8.80 9.35 -7.13
N ASN A 43 -8.40 10.05 -6.05
CA ASN A 43 -9.27 10.59 -4.99
C ASN A 43 -10.17 9.56 -4.29
N HIS A 44 -9.67 8.37 -4.03
CA HIS A 44 -10.39 7.37 -3.26
C HIS A 44 -9.96 7.38 -1.80
N HIS A 45 -10.91 7.07 -0.92
CA HIS A 45 -10.71 7.03 0.52
C HIS A 45 -11.20 5.70 1.11
N ALA A 46 -10.37 5.04 1.92
CA ALA A 46 -10.73 3.85 2.68
C ALA A 46 -10.52 4.09 4.18
N GLN A 47 -11.45 3.63 5.01
CA GLN A 47 -11.37 3.72 6.46
C GLN A 47 -11.50 2.35 7.10
N ILE A 48 -10.63 2.06 8.08
CA ILE A 48 -10.60 0.83 8.87
C ILE A 48 -10.95 1.23 10.31
N ARG A 49 -12.07 0.74 10.83
CA ARG A 49 -12.59 1.09 12.16
C ARG A 49 -12.38 -0.03 13.15
N VAL A 50 -12.57 0.25 14.42
CA VAL A 50 -12.59 -0.76 15.49
C VAL A 50 -13.55 -1.89 15.14
N GLY A 51 -13.06 -3.12 15.20
CA GLY A 51 -13.82 -4.33 14.84
C GLY A 51 -13.71 -4.75 13.38
N ASP A 52 -13.19 -3.90 12.50
CA ASP A 52 -12.91 -4.29 11.11
C ASP A 52 -11.65 -5.15 11.03
N ALA A 53 -11.67 -6.12 10.10
CA ALA A 53 -10.51 -6.96 9.78
C ALA A 53 -10.44 -7.23 8.28
N TYR A 54 -9.35 -6.81 7.65
CA TYR A 54 -9.14 -6.93 6.21
C TYR A 54 -7.80 -7.60 5.88
N SER A 55 -7.71 -8.30 4.75
CA SER A 55 -6.44 -8.76 4.21
C SER A 55 -5.66 -7.58 3.62
N ASN A 56 -6.21 -6.92 2.59
CA ASN A 56 -5.60 -5.77 1.96
C ASN A 56 -6.59 -4.61 1.88
N VAL A 57 -6.08 -3.38 2.11
CA VAL A 57 -6.87 -2.16 2.00
C VAL A 57 -6.16 -1.19 1.07
N TYR A 58 -6.89 -0.68 0.10
CA TYR A 58 -6.37 0.26 -0.91
C TYR A 58 -7.14 1.58 -0.83
N GLY A 59 -6.40 2.69 -0.74
CA GLY A 59 -6.97 4.01 -0.95
C GLY A 59 -7.34 4.20 -2.42
N VAL A 60 -6.39 3.88 -3.30
CA VAL A 60 -6.60 3.91 -4.76
C VAL A 60 -5.81 2.78 -5.42
N MET A 61 -6.37 2.19 -6.48
CA MET A 61 -5.73 1.09 -7.21
C MET A 61 -5.92 1.27 -8.72
N ALA A 62 -4.86 1.06 -9.51
CA ALA A 62 -4.87 1.19 -10.96
C ALA A 62 -4.10 0.04 -11.65
N TYR A 63 -4.60 -0.38 -12.81
CA TYR A 63 -3.99 -1.39 -13.67
C TYR A 63 -3.96 -0.92 -15.12
N GLY A 64 -2.99 -1.35 -15.90
CA GLY A 64 -2.93 -1.10 -17.34
C GLY A 64 -1.48 -0.98 -17.82
N ASP A 65 -1.28 -0.83 -19.12
CA ASP A 65 0.06 -0.65 -19.68
C ASP A 65 0.74 0.60 -19.14
N SER A 66 -0.02 1.65 -18.87
CA SER A 66 0.39 2.87 -18.16
C SER A 66 -0.54 3.12 -16.98
N ALA A 67 -0.23 2.56 -15.82
CA ALA A 67 -1.07 2.64 -14.63
C ALA A 67 -0.67 3.82 -13.72
N ARG A 68 -1.66 4.61 -13.27
CA ARG A 68 -1.45 5.73 -12.34
C ARG A 68 -2.45 5.70 -11.19
N ALA A 69 -1.93 5.72 -9.96
CA ALA A 69 -2.73 5.74 -8.74
C ALA A 69 -2.34 6.96 -7.88
N ARG A 70 -3.25 7.95 -7.77
CA ARG A 70 -2.97 9.23 -7.12
C ARG A 70 -4.05 9.66 -6.15
N TYR A 71 -3.64 10.37 -5.09
CA TYR A 71 -4.52 10.97 -4.09
C TYR A 71 -5.40 9.96 -3.35
N GLY A 72 -4.94 8.69 -3.28
CA GLY A 72 -5.57 7.67 -2.46
C GLY A 72 -5.27 7.88 -0.99
N THR A 73 -6.26 7.63 -0.13
CA THR A 73 -6.09 7.76 1.31
C THR A 73 -6.61 6.51 2.02
N VAL A 74 -5.84 6.00 2.99
CA VAL A 74 -6.28 4.98 3.94
C VAL A 74 -6.16 5.56 5.35
N VAL A 75 -7.23 5.44 6.15
CA VAL A 75 -7.23 5.79 7.56
C VAL A 75 -7.54 4.56 8.40
N ASN A 76 -6.65 4.19 9.30
CA ASN A 76 -6.87 3.15 10.30
C ASN A 76 -7.13 3.78 11.68
N ASP A 77 -8.38 3.70 12.14
CA ASP A 77 -8.86 4.26 13.41
C ASP A 77 -9.07 3.17 14.48
N GLY A 78 -8.40 2.02 14.37
CA GLY A 78 -8.44 0.99 15.41
C GLY A 78 -8.79 -0.42 14.93
N GLY A 79 -8.99 -0.63 13.63
CA GLY A 79 -9.21 -1.95 13.05
C GLY A 79 -7.92 -2.70 12.74
N GLN A 80 -8.06 -3.83 12.06
CA GLN A 80 -6.96 -4.70 11.67
C GLN A 80 -6.86 -4.82 10.16
N ALA A 81 -5.65 -4.80 9.63
CA ALA A 81 -5.34 -5.12 8.25
C ALA A 81 -4.06 -5.96 8.18
N VAL A 82 -3.91 -6.77 7.13
CA VAL A 82 -2.62 -7.40 6.85
C VAL A 82 -1.75 -6.37 6.14
N GLN A 83 -2.21 -5.81 5.02
CA GLN A 83 -1.50 -4.76 4.29
C GLN A 83 -2.40 -3.57 3.98
N THR A 84 -1.80 -2.39 3.90
CA THR A 84 -2.48 -1.17 3.50
C THR A 84 -1.67 -0.43 2.44
N PHE A 85 -2.36 0.11 1.45
CA PHE A 85 -1.79 0.87 0.34
C PHE A 85 -2.53 2.19 0.18
N GLY A 86 -1.86 3.30 0.38
CA GLY A 86 -2.43 4.60 0.03
C GLY A 86 -2.75 4.65 -1.46
N GLY A 87 -1.77 4.28 -2.31
CA GLY A 87 -1.95 4.02 -3.73
C GLY A 87 -1.21 2.77 -4.16
N TRP A 88 -1.83 2.00 -5.05
CA TRP A 88 -1.21 0.83 -5.65
C TRP A 88 -1.44 0.78 -7.16
N CYS A 89 -0.39 0.52 -7.94
CA CYS A 89 -0.55 0.31 -9.38
C CYS A 89 0.37 -0.79 -9.92
N TYR A 90 -0.11 -1.43 -11.00
CA TYR A 90 0.62 -2.49 -11.70
C TYR A 90 0.46 -2.31 -13.21
N GLY A 91 1.60 -2.37 -13.95
CA GLY A 91 1.55 -2.22 -15.40
C GLY A 91 2.89 -2.33 -16.11
N GLY A 92 2.93 -1.94 -17.37
CA GLY A 92 4.16 -1.74 -18.12
C GLY A 92 4.96 -0.58 -17.53
N VAL A 93 4.27 0.53 -17.35
CA VAL A 93 4.70 1.71 -16.59
C VAL A 93 3.74 1.91 -15.42
N ALA A 94 4.24 2.05 -14.20
CA ALA A 94 3.45 2.24 -13.00
C ALA A 94 3.89 3.50 -12.23
N ASP A 95 2.94 4.39 -11.90
CA ASP A 95 3.19 5.64 -11.19
C ASP A 95 2.22 5.82 -10.03
N THR A 96 2.73 5.84 -8.80
CA THR A 96 1.97 6.20 -7.60
C THR A 96 2.47 7.52 -7.03
N ALA A 97 1.56 8.47 -6.78
CA ALA A 97 1.95 9.75 -6.22
C ALA A 97 0.86 10.39 -5.36
N TYR A 98 1.29 11.16 -4.36
CA TYR A 98 0.42 11.96 -3.49
C TYR A 98 -0.61 11.12 -2.72
N ASN A 99 -0.29 9.86 -2.47
CA ASN A 99 -1.16 8.99 -1.68
C ASN A 99 -0.80 9.08 -0.20
N SER A 100 -1.74 8.75 0.67
CA SER A 100 -1.53 8.85 2.11
C SER A 100 -2.08 7.65 2.89
N ILE A 101 -1.40 7.32 3.98
CA ILE A 101 -1.90 6.44 5.03
C ILE A 101 -1.83 7.20 6.35
N VAL A 102 -2.91 7.14 7.13
CA VAL A 102 -2.96 7.63 8.50
C VAL A 102 -3.30 6.45 9.42
N VAL A 103 -2.44 6.17 10.39
CA VAL A 103 -2.64 5.14 11.41
C VAL A 103 -2.81 5.82 12.76
N ASN A 104 -4.04 5.94 13.22
CA ASN A 104 -4.38 6.50 14.53
C ASN A 104 -4.45 5.42 15.61
N GLY A 105 -4.69 4.16 15.22
CA GLY A 105 -4.79 3.01 16.11
C GLY A 105 -4.93 1.70 15.33
N GLY A 106 -5.17 0.60 16.06
CA GLY A 106 -5.34 -0.73 15.45
C GLY A 106 -4.02 -1.39 15.07
N ARG A 107 -4.09 -2.35 14.15
CA ARG A 107 -2.93 -3.14 13.76
C ARG A 107 -2.84 -3.33 12.23
N ILE A 108 -1.64 -3.12 11.70
CA ILE A 108 -1.25 -3.54 10.36
C ILE A 108 -0.14 -4.59 10.53
N SER A 109 -0.48 -5.86 10.27
CA SER A 109 0.39 -6.99 10.64
C SER A 109 1.53 -7.26 9.68
N ASP A 110 1.54 -6.63 8.51
CA ASP A 110 2.61 -6.70 7.52
C ASP A 110 3.01 -5.28 7.09
N ASN A 111 2.65 -4.81 5.92
CA ASN A 111 3.17 -3.56 5.37
C ASN A 111 2.11 -2.45 5.27
N ALA A 112 2.53 -1.22 5.56
CA ALA A 112 1.84 0.02 5.22
C ALA A 112 2.65 0.77 4.16
N TYR A 113 2.19 0.75 2.91
CA TYR A 113 2.81 1.45 1.79
C TYR A 113 2.09 2.76 1.50
N GLY A 114 2.74 3.90 1.65
CA GLY A 114 2.19 5.19 1.21
C GLY A 114 1.82 5.14 -0.27
N GLY A 115 2.73 4.64 -1.11
CA GLY A 115 2.48 4.26 -2.50
C GLY A 115 3.26 3.01 -2.88
N SER A 116 2.70 2.17 -3.75
CA SER A 116 3.40 0.99 -4.29
C SER A 116 3.17 0.88 -5.79
N ALA A 117 4.25 1.00 -6.57
CA ALA A 117 4.28 0.90 -8.01
C ALA A 117 5.07 -0.35 -8.43
N LEU A 118 4.40 -1.28 -9.09
CA LEU A 118 5.00 -2.50 -9.62
C LEU A 118 4.92 -2.47 -11.15
N ALA A 119 6.07 -2.48 -11.82
CA ALA A 119 6.11 -2.35 -13.27
C ALA A 119 6.99 -3.42 -13.93
N THR A 120 6.68 -3.73 -15.17
CA THR A 120 7.60 -4.53 -16.00
C THR A 120 8.75 -3.69 -16.56
N MET A 121 8.53 -2.40 -16.88
CA MET A 121 9.52 -1.50 -17.45
C MET A 121 9.93 -0.40 -16.48
N PHE A 122 9.03 0.50 -16.11
CA PHE A 122 9.35 1.67 -15.29
C PHE A 122 8.39 1.86 -14.14
N ALA A 123 8.91 1.82 -12.90
CA ALA A 123 8.14 2.05 -11.69
C ALA A 123 8.50 3.39 -11.03
N ARG A 124 7.49 4.13 -10.58
CA ARG A 124 7.68 5.35 -9.80
C ARG A 124 6.73 5.39 -8.61
N SER A 125 7.27 5.72 -7.42
CA SER A 125 6.48 5.92 -6.21
C SER A 125 6.96 7.18 -5.48
N ASN A 126 6.31 8.33 -5.75
CA ASN A 126 6.79 9.63 -5.30
C ASN A 126 5.77 10.38 -4.45
N SER A 127 6.29 11.23 -3.55
CA SER A 127 5.48 12.20 -2.78
C SER A 127 4.33 11.55 -2.02
N ASN A 128 4.50 10.31 -1.60
CA ASN A 128 3.51 9.62 -0.78
C ASN A 128 3.80 9.88 0.71
N THR A 129 2.78 9.82 1.54
CA THR A 129 2.89 10.12 2.97
C THR A 129 2.35 8.97 3.82
N VAL A 130 3.06 8.61 4.88
CA VAL A 130 2.56 7.76 5.95
C VAL A 130 2.67 8.51 7.27
N LEU A 131 1.55 8.70 7.97
CA LEU A 131 1.48 9.27 9.30
C LEU A 131 1.01 8.20 10.28
N GLN A 132 1.81 7.92 11.31
CA GLN A 132 1.42 7.08 12.43
C GLN A 132 1.37 7.92 13.71
N THR A 133 0.20 7.94 14.37
CA THR A 133 0.00 8.58 15.66
C THR A 133 -0.23 7.58 16.79
N GLY A 134 -0.55 6.34 16.44
CA GLY A 134 -0.79 5.23 17.36
C GLY A 134 -0.87 3.88 16.62
N GLY A 135 -1.26 2.82 17.34
CA GLY A 135 -1.39 1.47 16.79
C GLY A 135 -0.07 0.75 16.55
N ASP A 136 -0.17 -0.46 15.99
CA ASP A 136 0.96 -1.36 15.73
C ASP A 136 1.09 -1.60 14.22
N VAL A 137 2.27 -1.33 13.67
CA VAL A 137 2.59 -1.58 12.26
C VAL A 137 3.89 -2.38 12.15
N SER A 138 3.87 -3.51 11.45
CA SER A 138 5.11 -4.29 11.30
C SER A 138 6.14 -3.56 10.44
N HIS A 139 5.73 -3.05 9.28
CA HIS A 139 6.62 -2.33 8.38
C HIS A 139 5.92 -1.11 7.77
N ILE A 140 6.59 0.02 7.75
CA ILE A 140 6.14 1.23 7.05
C ILE A 140 7.10 1.53 5.91
N VAL A 141 6.54 1.73 4.71
CA VAL A 141 7.29 2.16 3.53
C VAL A 141 6.61 3.40 2.95
N GLY A 142 7.30 4.52 2.94
CA GLY A 142 6.76 5.77 2.38
C GLY A 142 6.40 5.63 0.91
N GLY A 143 7.31 5.10 0.11
CA GLY A 143 7.06 4.74 -1.29
C GLY A 143 7.84 3.51 -1.70
N ASN A 144 7.19 2.59 -2.41
CA ASN A 144 7.79 1.40 -2.99
C ASN A 144 7.69 1.44 -4.52
N ALA A 145 8.80 1.28 -5.21
CA ALA A 145 8.89 1.16 -6.65
C ALA A 145 9.67 -0.09 -7.02
N ASP A 146 9.09 -0.96 -7.83
CA ASP A 146 9.72 -2.19 -8.28
C ASP A 146 9.54 -2.35 -9.79
N SER A 147 10.66 -2.45 -10.52
CA SER A 147 10.70 -2.60 -11.96
C SER A 147 11.46 -3.85 -12.37
N GLY A 148 10.78 -4.76 -13.08
CA GLY A 148 11.35 -6.03 -13.49
C GLY A 148 12.36 -5.94 -14.64
N ARG A 149 12.44 -4.83 -15.38
CA ARG A 149 13.31 -4.72 -16.57
C ARG A 149 14.14 -3.46 -16.69
N ASP A 150 13.73 -2.35 -16.08
CA ASP A 150 14.38 -1.06 -16.29
C ASP A 150 14.54 -0.33 -14.95
N LYS A 151 13.98 0.84 -14.81
CA LYS A 151 14.22 1.76 -13.69
C LYS A 151 13.13 1.75 -12.64
N ALA A 152 13.54 1.89 -11.39
CA ALA A 152 12.64 2.11 -10.26
C ALA A 152 13.03 3.39 -9.51
N LEU A 153 12.06 4.27 -9.25
CA LEU A 153 12.26 5.53 -8.54
C LEU A 153 11.30 5.63 -7.35
N ALA A 154 11.84 5.81 -6.14
CA ALA A 154 11.07 6.04 -4.92
C ALA A 154 11.53 7.33 -4.25
N ASP A 155 11.04 8.48 -4.74
CA ASP A 155 11.59 9.78 -4.36
C ASP A 155 10.58 10.64 -3.57
N SER A 156 11.11 11.50 -2.69
CA SER A 156 10.34 12.53 -1.99
C SER A 156 9.17 11.99 -1.15
N ASN A 157 9.26 10.77 -0.66
CA ASN A 157 8.23 10.21 0.22
C ASN A 157 8.45 10.66 1.66
N LEU A 158 7.37 10.77 2.42
CA LEU A 158 7.37 11.28 3.78
C LEU A 158 6.78 10.24 4.74
N VAL A 159 7.54 9.87 5.77
CA VAL A 159 7.04 9.06 6.89
C VAL A 159 7.14 9.88 8.17
N ILE A 160 6.03 10.03 8.88
CA ILE A 160 5.95 10.75 10.14
C ILE A 160 5.44 9.81 11.22
N ILE A 161 6.22 9.61 12.29
CA ILE A 161 5.84 8.77 13.43
C ILE A 161 5.79 9.65 14.68
N LYS A 162 4.60 9.75 15.26
CA LYS A 162 4.34 10.51 16.50
C LYS A 162 3.99 9.60 17.68
N GLY A 163 3.70 8.33 17.44
CA GLY A 163 3.34 7.36 18.48
C GLY A 163 3.10 5.98 17.88
N GLY A 164 2.79 5.01 18.76
CA GLY A 164 2.56 3.62 18.37
C GLY A 164 3.83 2.76 18.37
N THR A 165 3.71 1.53 17.83
CA THR A 165 4.82 0.58 17.70
C THR A 165 5.05 0.28 16.23
N THR A 166 6.31 0.31 15.80
CA THR A 166 6.68 -0.02 14.42
C THR A 166 7.93 -0.89 14.39
N GLY A 167 7.93 -1.95 13.62
CA GLY A 167 9.11 -2.77 13.40
C GLY A 167 10.13 -2.01 12.55
N THR A 168 9.92 -1.95 11.25
CA THR A 168 10.84 -1.30 10.31
C THR A 168 10.17 -0.11 9.61
N VAL A 169 10.90 0.98 9.48
CA VAL A 169 10.50 2.17 8.73
C VAL A 169 11.47 2.40 7.58
N VAL A 170 10.93 2.51 6.37
CA VAL A 170 11.69 2.85 5.16
C VAL A 170 11.06 4.08 4.51
N GLY A 171 11.83 5.15 4.34
CA GLY A 171 11.33 6.36 3.69
C GLY A 171 10.97 6.13 2.23
N GLY A 172 11.82 5.42 1.49
CA GLY A 172 11.56 4.99 0.10
C GLY A 172 12.34 3.74 -0.23
N HIS A 173 11.71 2.82 -0.98
CA HIS A 173 12.34 1.61 -1.51
C HIS A 173 12.23 1.57 -3.02
N ALA A 174 13.35 1.40 -3.72
CA ALA A 174 13.41 1.26 -5.16
C ALA A 174 14.21 0.02 -5.55
N SER A 175 13.62 -0.87 -6.35
CA SER A 175 14.26 -2.06 -6.88
C SER A 175 14.12 -2.06 -8.40
N GLY A 176 15.21 -1.82 -9.13
CA GLY A 176 15.25 -1.81 -10.59
C GLY A 176 16.23 -2.83 -11.13
N LEU A 177 15.97 -3.39 -12.32
CA LEU A 177 16.93 -4.27 -12.96
C LEU A 177 18.17 -3.49 -13.44
N LEU A 178 17.98 -2.34 -14.06
CA LEU A 178 19.04 -1.50 -14.61
C LEU A 178 19.41 -0.33 -13.68
N ASP A 179 18.42 0.26 -13.00
CA ASP A 179 18.64 1.41 -12.13
C ASP A 179 17.59 1.46 -11.02
N GLY A 180 18.03 1.61 -9.77
CA GLY A 180 17.19 1.84 -8.60
C GLY A 180 17.57 3.16 -7.93
N SER A 181 16.62 4.04 -7.65
CA SER A 181 16.85 5.31 -6.98
C SER A 181 15.82 5.60 -5.91
N ALA A 182 16.29 5.88 -4.69
CA ALA A 182 15.46 6.25 -3.54
C ALA A 182 16.01 7.54 -2.91
N ARG A 183 15.57 8.71 -3.41
CA ARG A 183 16.13 10.03 -3.06
C ARG A 183 15.12 10.91 -2.34
N TYR A 184 15.63 11.85 -1.56
CA TYR A 184 14.83 12.90 -0.91
C TYR A 184 13.71 12.37 -0.01
N ASN A 185 13.80 11.10 0.41
CA ASN A 185 12.82 10.54 1.33
C ASN A 185 13.11 11.03 2.74
N LEU A 186 12.05 11.42 3.46
CA LEU A 186 12.15 11.93 4.82
C LEU A 186 11.42 11.01 5.78
N VAL A 187 12.12 10.61 6.84
CA VAL A 187 11.54 9.94 8.01
C VAL A 187 11.67 10.87 9.21
N SER A 188 10.54 11.28 9.77
CA SER A 188 10.47 12.14 10.95
C SER A 188 9.85 11.37 12.12
N ILE A 189 10.55 11.29 13.24
CA ILE A 189 10.13 10.53 14.42
C ILE A 189 10.13 11.48 15.62
N SER A 190 8.98 11.64 16.25
CA SER A 190 8.83 12.43 17.46
C SER A 190 8.27 11.64 18.65
N GLY A 191 7.93 10.36 18.44
CA GLY A 191 7.44 9.45 19.48
C GLY A 191 7.27 8.04 18.97
N GLY A 192 6.82 7.12 19.84
CA GLY A 192 6.61 5.71 19.51
C GLY A 192 7.83 4.83 19.80
N SER A 193 7.67 3.52 19.53
CA SER A 193 8.72 2.50 19.63
C SER A 193 9.02 1.94 18.26
N ILE A 194 10.27 2.04 17.79
CA ILE A 194 10.67 1.65 16.45
C ILE A 194 11.91 0.78 16.53
N THR A 195 11.92 -0.33 15.80
CA THR A 195 13.06 -1.27 15.81
C THR A 195 14.16 -0.85 14.82
N SER A 196 13.79 -0.39 13.62
CA SER A 196 14.76 -0.05 12.56
C SER A 196 14.24 1.08 11.67
N VAL A 197 15.16 1.95 11.23
CA VAL A 197 14.84 3.08 10.34
C VAL A 197 15.84 3.15 9.20
N VAL A 198 15.31 3.27 7.96
CA VAL A 198 16.09 3.47 6.73
C VAL A 198 15.49 4.67 5.98
N GLY A 199 16.28 5.70 5.71
CA GLY A 199 15.81 6.88 4.96
C GLY A 199 15.45 6.55 3.51
N GLY A 200 16.29 5.78 2.82
CA GLY A 200 16.05 5.30 1.47
C GLY A 200 16.84 4.03 1.21
N ASN A 201 16.23 3.10 0.46
CA ASN A 201 16.85 1.86 0.03
C ASN A 201 16.71 1.70 -1.48
N ALA A 202 17.81 1.61 -2.19
CA ALA A 202 17.83 1.41 -3.63
C ALA A 202 18.67 0.19 -3.97
N THR A 203 18.14 -0.66 -4.83
CA THR A 203 18.82 -1.88 -5.31
C THR A 203 18.79 -1.93 -6.83
N THR A 204 19.90 -2.41 -7.41
CA THR A 204 20.02 -2.69 -8.83
C THR A 204 20.49 -4.12 -9.00
N THR A 205 19.83 -4.90 -9.85
CA THR A 205 20.09 -6.34 -9.96
C THR A 205 21.11 -6.66 -11.08
N GLN A 206 21.27 -5.75 -12.04
CA GLN A 206 22.35 -5.80 -13.03
C GLN A 206 23.28 -4.59 -12.78
N GLY A 207 24.42 -4.87 -12.22
CA GLY A 207 25.54 -3.94 -12.04
C GLY A 207 26.69 -4.35 -12.95
#